data_0a60cb77e949d1a3481ba2afd92bd6e3
#
_entry.id   0a60cb77e949d1a3481ba2afd92bd6e3
#
_cell.length_a   1.000
_cell.length_b   1.000
_cell.length_c   1.000
_cell.angle_alpha   90.00
_cell.angle_beta   90.00
_cell.angle_gamma   90.00
#
_symmetry.space_group_name_H-M   'P 1'
#
loop_
_entity.id
_entity.type
_entity.pdbx_description
1 polymer ?
#
loop_
_entity_poly.entity_id
_entity_poly.type
_entity_poly.pdbx_seq_one_letter_code
_entity_poly.pdbx_strand_id
1 'polypeptide(L)'
;MSKKTALFIVTLTFLNEFTFGHCQVPCGIYEDAVRIYQIKEDFNTIKKAMYNIKDLSKKENALSLNQSTRWINTKEEHATNIQDRISHYFLIQRIKPKTGKEYDLYVKQTTLLHQIMVTAMKCKQTVDSKNVTDALKLLDQFIDSYFDEHGKKHIKKIDH
;
A
#
# COMPACT_ATOMS: atom_id res chain seq x y z
N MET A 1 36.18 35.13 31.28
CA MET A 1 35.14 34.09 31.31
C MET A 1 35.37 33.16 32.49
N SER A 2 34.40 32.94 33.35
CA SER A 2 34.58 32.05 34.50
C SER A 2 34.63 30.59 34.04
N LYS A 3 35.39 29.72 34.75
CA LYS A 3 35.48 28.28 34.44
C LYS A 3 34.10 27.62 34.41
N LYS A 4 33.11 28.11 35.16
CA LYS A 4 31.71 27.67 35.17
C LYS A 4 30.98 28.04 33.89
N THR A 5 31.22 29.21 33.32
CA THR A 5 30.61 29.66 32.04
C THR A 5 31.16 28.87 30.86
N ALA A 6 32.46 28.55 30.85
CA ALA A 6 33.09 27.71 29.84
C ALA A 6 32.55 26.27 29.89
N LEU A 7 32.35 25.68 31.08
CA LEU A 7 31.79 24.36 31.25
C LEU A 7 30.33 24.28 30.77
N PHE A 8 29.51 25.31 31.01
CA PHE A 8 28.12 25.38 30.55
C PHE A 8 28.03 25.45 29.03
N ILE A 9 28.91 26.21 28.36
CA ILE A 9 28.96 26.29 26.90
C ILE A 9 29.35 24.95 26.27
N VAL A 10 30.35 24.25 26.87
CA VAL A 10 30.78 22.91 26.39
C VAL A 10 29.68 21.89 26.56
N THR A 11 28.89 21.92 27.62
CA THR A 11 27.76 20.99 27.80
C THR A 11 26.64 21.23 26.80
N LEU A 12 26.41 22.49 26.44
CA LEU A 12 25.34 22.84 25.45
C LEU A 12 25.70 22.43 24.03
N THR A 13 26.99 22.36 23.68
CA THR A 13 27.45 21.93 22.35
C THR A 13 27.36 20.40 22.13
N PHE A 14 27.34 19.60 23.20
CA PHE A 14 27.19 18.14 23.12
C PHE A 14 25.70 17.66 23.03
N LEU A 15 24.73 18.57 23.17
CA LEU A 15 23.30 18.23 23.06
C LEU A 15 22.75 18.33 21.64
N ASN A 16 23.58 18.49 20.61
CA ASN A 16 23.17 18.33 19.23
C ASN A 16 23.16 16.83 18.88
N GLU A 17 22.22 16.10 19.46
CA GLU A 17 21.83 14.82 18.90
C GLU A 17 21.18 15.09 17.54
N PHE A 18 21.78 14.57 16.49
CA PHE A 18 21.15 14.52 15.16
C PHE A 18 19.95 13.61 15.27
N THR A 19 18.81 14.16 15.65
CA THR A 19 17.53 13.46 15.54
C THR A 19 17.22 13.33 14.06
N PHE A 20 17.54 12.18 13.47
CA PHE A 20 17.01 11.81 12.17
C PHE A 20 15.51 11.65 12.32
N GLY A 21 14.77 12.67 11.93
CA GLY A 21 13.32 12.59 11.87
C GLY A 21 12.91 11.46 10.95
N HIS A 22 11.98 10.60 11.39
CA HIS A 22 11.40 9.58 10.52
C HIS A 22 10.67 10.25 9.36
N CYS A 23 10.91 9.78 8.14
CA CYS A 23 10.32 10.38 6.95
C CYS A 23 8.79 10.23 6.91
N GLN A 24 8.26 9.15 7.42
CA GLN A 24 6.82 8.87 7.57
C GLN A 24 6.59 7.57 8.35
N VAL A 25 5.56 7.50 9.17
CA VAL A 25 5.16 6.27 9.86
C VAL A 25 4.21 5.47 8.95
N PRO A 26 4.42 4.16 8.80
CA PRO A 26 5.45 3.30 9.38
C PRO A 26 6.77 3.37 8.59
N CYS A 27 7.86 3.68 9.27
CA CYS A 27 9.19 3.76 8.66
C CYS A 27 10.03 2.54 9.06
N GLY A 28 10.26 1.62 8.13
CA GLY A 28 11.20 0.52 8.28
C GLY A 28 10.82 -0.60 9.27
N ILE A 29 9.69 -0.49 9.96
CA ILE A 29 9.25 -1.46 10.98
C ILE A 29 8.51 -2.65 10.36
N TYR A 30 7.98 -2.50 9.14
CA TYR A 30 7.12 -3.48 8.50
C TYR A 30 7.79 -4.10 7.28
N GLU A 31 7.59 -5.39 7.10
CA GLU A 31 8.06 -6.12 5.93
C GLU A 31 7.25 -5.78 4.69
N ASP A 32 7.94 -5.56 3.57
CA ASP A 32 7.33 -5.25 2.28
C ASP A 32 6.40 -6.39 1.81
N ALA A 33 6.76 -7.64 2.11
CA ALA A 33 5.94 -8.82 1.81
C ALA A 33 4.57 -8.79 2.50
N VAL A 34 4.51 -8.37 3.77
CA VAL A 34 3.26 -8.20 4.51
C VAL A 34 2.37 -7.14 3.85
N ARG A 35 2.96 -6.05 3.33
CA ARG A 35 2.19 -5.01 2.61
C ARG A 35 1.62 -5.51 1.30
N ILE A 36 2.35 -6.34 0.58
CA ILE A 36 1.85 -7.02 -0.63
C ILE A 36 0.70 -7.96 -0.30
N TYR A 37 0.85 -8.77 0.76
CA TYR A 37 -0.23 -9.65 1.22
C TYR A 37 -1.50 -8.87 1.55
N GLN A 38 -1.39 -7.77 2.30
CA GLN A 38 -2.53 -6.91 2.63
C GLN A 38 -3.20 -6.31 1.38
N ILE A 39 -2.44 -5.94 0.35
CA ILE A 39 -3.02 -5.47 -0.93
C ILE A 39 -3.79 -6.58 -1.63
N LYS A 40 -3.28 -7.82 -1.64
CA LYS A 40 -3.98 -8.99 -2.19
C LYS A 40 -5.27 -9.28 -1.43
N GLU A 41 -5.21 -9.25 -0.10
CA GLU A 41 -6.37 -9.46 0.78
C GLU A 41 -7.45 -8.40 0.54
N ASP A 42 -7.07 -7.13 0.42
CA ASP A 42 -7.97 -6.04 0.08
C ASP A 42 -8.66 -6.28 -1.28
N PHE A 43 -7.92 -6.66 -2.33
CA PHE A 43 -8.51 -6.99 -3.64
C PHE A 43 -9.45 -8.20 -3.59
N ASN A 44 -9.13 -9.23 -2.83
CA ASN A 44 -10.00 -10.39 -2.64
C ASN A 44 -11.29 -10.01 -1.90
N THR A 45 -11.20 -9.13 -0.92
CA THR A 45 -12.36 -8.58 -0.20
C THR A 45 -13.24 -7.74 -1.12
N ILE A 46 -12.64 -6.90 -1.98
CA ILE A 46 -13.36 -6.14 -3.02
C ILE A 46 -14.10 -7.09 -3.97
N LYS A 47 -13.45 -8.16 -4.43
CA LYS A 47 -14.09 -9.17 -5.30
C LYS A 47 -15.30 -9.82 -4.63
N LYS A 48 -15.16 -10.19 -3.35
CA LYS A 48 -16.27 -10.74 -2.55
C LYS A 48 -17.40 -9.73 -2.38
N ALA A 49 -17.06 -8.45 -2.11
CA ALA A 49 -18.06 -7.39 -1.99
C ALA A 49 -18.84 -7.20 -3.31
N MET A 50 -18.15 -7.15 -4.46
CA MET A 50 -18.79 -7.05 -5.77
C MET A 50 -19.77 -8.20 -6.05
N TYR A 51 -19.38 -9.43 -5.67
CA TYR A 51 -20.25 -10.59 -5.80
C TYR A 51 -21.52 -10.45 -4.94
N ASN A 52 -21.37 -10.09 -3.67
CA ASN A 52 -22.49 -9.93 -2.75
C ASN A 52 -23.43 -8.78 -3.16
N ILE A 53 -22.88 -7.65 -3.65
CA ILE A 53 -23.70 -6.54 -4.18
C ILE A 53 -24.56 -7.02 -5.34
N LYS A 54 -23.98 -7.76 -6.31
CA LYS A 54 -24.73 -8.33 -7.44
C LYS A 54 -25.80 -9.32 -7.03
N ASP A 55 -25.56 -10.15 -6.01
CA ASP A 55 -26.55 -11.10 -5.54
C ASP A 55 -27.69 -10.40 -4.78
N LEU A 56 -27.34 -9.47 -3.91
CA LEU A 56 -28.32 -8.72 -3.11
C LEU A 56 -29.17 -7.77 -3.94
N SER A 57 -28.64 -7.23 -5.06
CA SER A 57 -29.41 -6.35 -5.97
C SER A 57 -30.57 -7.04 -6.68
N LYS A 58 -30.63 -8.38 -6.64
CA LYS A 58 -31.75 -9.17 -7.19
C LYS A 58 -32.91 -9.27 -6.19
N LYS A 59 -32.79 -8.78 -4.98
CA LYS A 59 -33.73 -8.94 -3.87
C LYS A 59 -34.29 -7.56 -3.47
N GLU A 60 -35.59 -7.38 -3.59
CA GLU A 60 -36.27 -6.10 -3.29
C GLU A 60 -36.87 -6.09 -1.88
N ASN A 61 -35.96 -6.00 -0.86
CA ASN A 61 -36.38 -5.89 0.53
C ASN A 61 -35.37 -5.05 1.35
N ALA A 62 -35.81 -4.53 2.49
CA ALA A 62 -35.03 -3.65 3.35
C ALA A 62 -33.74 -4.29 3.86
N LEU A 63 -33.74 -5.60 4.14
CA LEU A 63 -32.54 -6.31 4.59
C LEU A 63 -31.48 -6.35 3.49
N SER A 64 -31.89 -6.68 2.26
CA SER A 64 -30.97 -6.72 1.10
C SER A 64 -30.39 -5.36 0.81
N LEU A 65 -31.17 -4.30 0.89
CA LEU A 65 -30.69 -2.92 0.74
C LEU A 65 -29.67 -2.58 1.83
N ASN A 66 -29.96 -2.89 3.08
CA ASN A 66 -29.05 -2.67 4.18
C ASN A 66 -27.71 -3.42 3.98
N GLN A 67 -27.75 -4.70 3.63
CA GLN A 67 -26.56 -5.50 3.39
C GLN A 67 -25.77 -5.02 2.16
N SER A 68 -26.45 -4.62 1.08
CA SER A 68 -25.81 -4.04 -0.11
C SER A 68 -25.02 -2.77 0.26
N THR A 69 -25.61 -1.89 1.05
CA THR A 69 -24.94 -0.66 1.52
C THR A 69 -23.66 -0.99 2.31
N ARG A 70 -23.69 -1.98 3.18
CA ARG A 70 -22.51 -2.42 3.93
C ARG A 70 -21.42 -2.96 3.01
N TRP A 71 -21.76 -3.78 2.02
CA TRP A 71 -20.79 -4.29 1.06
C TRP A 71 -20.23 -3.21 0.13
N ILE A 72 -21.03 -2.19 -0.23
CA ILE A 72 -20.54 -1.02 -0.95
C ILE A 72 -19.51 -0.30 -0.12
N ASN A 73 -19.77 -0.01 1.15
CA ASN A 73 -18.83 0.65 2.04
C ASN A 73 -17.54 -0.16 2.23
N THR A 74 -17.65 -1.48 2.42
CA THR A 74 -16.49 -2.38 2.48
C THR A 74 -15.64 -2.29 1.20
N LYS A 75 -16.28 -2.32 0.02
CA LYS A 75 -15.59 -2.19 -1.27
C LYS A 75 -14.84 -0.85 -1.39
N GLU A 76 -15.48 0.25 -0.99
CA GLU A 76 -14.88 1.59 -1.01
C GLU A 76 -13.67 1.69 -0.06
N GLU A 77 -13.82 1.20 1.17
CA GLU A 77 -12.78 1.21 2.21
C GLU A 77 -11.55 0.42 1.77
N HIS A 78 -11.73 -0.83 1.32
CA HIS A 78 -10.61 -1.67 0.90
C HIS A 78 -9.89 -1.10 -0.34
N ALA A 79 -10.61 -0.49 -1.28
CA ALA A 79 -9.98 0.20 -2.40
C ALA A 79 -9.19 1.45 -1.97
N THR A 80 -9.67 2.18 -0.96
CA THR A 80 -8.93 3.29 -0.35
C THR A 80 -7.67 2.79 0.35
N ASN A 81 -7.77 1.71 1.14
CA ASN A 81 -6.63 1.11 1.85
C ASN A 81 -5.50 0.70 0.88
N ILE A 82 -5.85 0.16 -0.30
CA ILE A 82 -4.87 -0.14 -1.35
C ILE A 82 -4.17 1.14 -1.82
N GLN A 83 -4.93 2.18 -2.14
CA GLN A 83 -4.38 3.46 -2.62
C GLN A 83 -3.46 4.09 -1.58
N ASP A 84 -3.87 4.13 -0.32
CA ASP A 84 -3.09 4.68 0.79
C ASP A 84 -1.81 3.87 1.04
N ARG A 85 -1.90 2.54 1.04
CA ARG A 85 -0.74 1.67 1.24
C ARG A 85 0.27 1.81 0.11
N ILE A 86 -0.18 1.92 -1.14
CA ILE A 86 0.72 2.12 -2.27
C ILE A 86 1.36 3.52 -2.22
N SER A 87 0.58 4.57 -2.01
CA SER A 87 1.09 5.94 -2.00
C SER A 87 2.03 6.20 -0.83
N HIS A 88 1.60 5.91 0.40
CA HIS A 88 2.34 6.25 1.61
C HIS A 88 3.48 5.30 1.92
N TYR A 89 3.37 4.02 1.56
CA TYR A 89 4.41 3.05 1.84
C TYR A 89 5.33 2.83 0.64
N PHE A 90 4.81 2.35 -0.51
CA PHE A 90 5.68 2.02 -1.63
C PHE A 90 6.22 3.27 -2.33
N LEU A 91 5.37 4.17 -2.84
CA LEU A 91 5.81 5.30 -3.65
C LEU A 91 6.66 6.31 -2.87
N ILE A 92 6.28 6.62 -1.61
CA ILE A 92 6.99 7.62 -0.83
C ILE A 92 8.23 7.04 -0.14
N GLN A 93 8.15 5.81 0.38
CA GLN A 93 9.22 5.29 1.23
C GLN A 93 10.14 4.27 0.54
N ARG A 94 9.65 3.45 -0.39
CA ARG A 94 10.38 2.33 -0.98
C ARG A 94 10.92 2.62 -2.38
N ILE A 95 10.09 3.20 -3.23
CA ILE A 95 10.47 3.50 -4.62
C ILE A 95 11.12 4.89 -4.68
N LYS A 96 12.43 4.93 -4.60
CA LYS A 96 13.18 6.20 -4.65
C LYS A 96 13.52 6.56 -6.10
N PRO A 97 13.50 7.86 -6.47
CA PRO A 97 13.94 8.30 -7.79
C PRO A 97 15.33 7.77 -8.13
N LYS A 98 15.48 7.26 -9.34
CA LYS A 98 16.72 6.69 -9.87
C LYS A 98 17.10 7.36 -11.17
N THR A 99 18.39 7.29 -11.52
CA THR A 99 18.96 7.80 -12.77
C THR A 99 19.89 6.75 -13.41
N GLY A 100 20.32 7.01 -14.63
CA GLY A 100 21.26 6.12 -15.34
C GLY A 100 20.67 4.72 -15.54
N LYS A 101 21.45 3.68 -15.23
CA LYS A 101 21.09 2.27 -15.52
C LYS A 101 19.85 1.77 -14.73
N GLU A 102 19.53 2.39 -13.61
CA GLU A 102 18.38 1.99 -12.79
C GLU A 102 17.10 2.76 -13.11
N TYR A 103 17.16 3.71 -14.05
CA TYR A 103 16.03 4.58 -14.38
C TYR A 103 14.83 3.80 -14.94
N ASP A 104 15.07 2.87 -15.86
CA ASP A 104 14.00 2.08 -16.49
C ASP A 104 13.26 1.21 -15.47
N LEU A 105 13.99 0.62 -14.50
CA LEU A 105 13.39 -0.15 -13.43
C LEU A 105 12.54 0.73 -12.53
N TYR A 106 13.04 1.91 -12.16
CA TYR A 106 12.28 2.89 -11.38
C TYR A 106 10.98 3.29 -12.08
N VAL A 107 11.04 3.62 -13.37
CA VAL A 107 9.87 3.98 -14.17
C VAL A 107 8.88 2.82 -14.22
N LYS A 108 9.34 1.60 -14.48
CA LYS A 108 8.50 0.40 -14.50
C LYS A 108 7.76 0.20 -13.19
N GLN A 109 8.47 0.23 -12.06
CA GLN A 109 7.89 0.02 -10.74
C GLN A 109 6.87 1.12 -10.37
N THR A 110 7.22 2.37 -10.63
CA THR A 110 6.31 3.51 -10.38
C THR A 110 5.05 3.42 -11.23
N THR A 111 5.19 3.07 -12.51
CA THR A 111 4.06 2.94 -13.44
C THR A 111 3.13 1.80 -13.02
N LEU A 112 3.67 0.65 -12.61
CA LEU A 112 2.86 -0.48 -12.12
C LEU A 112 2.07 -0.10 -10.88
N LEU A 113 2.70 0.53 -9.91
CA LEU A 113 2.02 0.99 -8.69
C LEU A 113 0.91 2.01 -9.00
N HIS A 114 1.17 2.97 -9.89
CA HIS A 114 0.15 3.91 -10.35
C HIS A 114 -1.02 3.21 -11.03
N GLN A 115 -0.75 2.25 -11.93
CA GLN A 115 -1.81 1.48 -12.59
C GLN A 115 -2.66 0.67 -11.60
N ILE A 116 -2.05 0.10 -10.54
CA ILE A 116 -2.79 -0.61 -9.48
C ILE A 116 -3.71 0.37 -8.75
N MET A 117 -3.24 1.57 -8.39
CA MET A 117 -4.07 2.60 -7.74
C MET A 117 -5.26 3.03 -8.61
N VAL A 118 -5.02 3.24 -9.92
CA VAL A 118 -6.09 3.56 -10.89
C VAL A 118 -7.09 2.41 -11.00
N THR A 119 -6.62 1.16 -10.96
CA THR A 119 -7.51 0.00 -11.02
C THR A 119 -8.31 -0.16 -9.72
N ALA A 120 -7.73 0.14 -8.55
CA ALA A 120 -8.47 0.22 -7.29
C ALA A 120 -9.57 1.30 -7.34
N MET A 121 -9.29 2.47 -7.96
CA MET A 121 -10.32 3.48 -8.21
C MET A 121 -11.45 2.93 -9.11
N LYS A 122 -11.13 2.21 -10.19
CA LYS A 122 -12.16 1.56 -11.04
C LYS A 122 -12.99 0.56 -10.25
N CYS A 123 -12.41 -0.17 -9.28
CA CYS A 123 -13.15 -1.06 -8.39
C CYS A 123 -14.19 -0.32 -7.54
N LYS A 124 -13.94 0.95 -7.16
CA LYS A 124 -14.97 1.78 -6.48
C LYS A 124 -16.15 2.05 -7.40
N GLN A 125 -15.91 2.34 -8.66
CA GLN A 125 -16.92 2.82 -9.63
C GLN A 125 -17.81 1.73 -10.21
N THR A 126 -17.50 0.46 -10.03
CA THR A 126 -18.21 -0.65 -10.68
C THR A 126 -18.27 -1.90 -9.80
N VAL A 127 -19.07 -2.86 -10.23
CA VAL A 127 -19.11 -4.23 -9.67
C VAL A 127 -18.53 -5.27 -10.66
N ASP A 128 -17.75 -4.83 -11.64
CA ASP A 128 -17.08 -5.73 -12.58
C ASP A 128 -15.77 -6.28 -11.95
N SER A 129 -15.80 -7.56 -11.59
CA SER A 129 -14.65 -8.26 -10.99
C SER A 129 -13.43 -8.39 -11.91
N LYS A 130 -13.58 -8.09 -13.21
CA LYS A 130 -12.44 -8.04 -14.14
C LYS A 130 -11.38 -7.03 -13.67
N ASN A 131 -11.80 -5.89 -13.11
CA ASN A 131 -10.87 -4.91 -12.56
C ASN A 131 -9.99 -5.50 -11.45
N VAL A 132 -10.52 -6.35 -10.58
CA VAL A 132 -9.74 -7.04 -9.55
C VAL A 132 -8.72 -8.00 -10.19
N THR A 133 -9.15 -8.76 -11.20
CA THR A 133 -8.25 -9.69 -11.90
C THR A 133 -7.09 -8.95 -12.58
N ASP A 134 -7.38 -7.83 -13.23
CA ASP A 134 -6.36 -7.00 -13.89
C ASP A 134 -5.41 -6.38 -12.86
N ALA A 135 -5.92 -5.90 -11.71
CA ALA A 135 -5.10 -5.37 -10.63
C ALA A 135 -4.14 -6.40 -10.03
N LEU A 136 -4.62 -7.63 -9.79
CA LEU A 136 -3.77 -8.71 -9.28
C LEU A 136 -2.65 -9.09 -10.25
N LYS A 137 -2.91 -9.08 -11.57
CA LYS A 137 -1.86 -9.28 -12.59
C LYS A 137 -0.81 -8.15 -12.55
N LEU A 138 -1.23 -6.91 -12.38
CA LEU A 138 -0.31 -5.78 -12.23
C LEU A 138 0.52 -5.90 -10.94
N LEU A 139 -0.10 -6.37 -9.86
CA LEU A 139 0.58 -6.61 -8.60
C LEU A 139 1.63 -7.72 -8.72
N ASP A 140 1.33 -8.82 -9.44
CA ASP A 140 2.30 -9.89 -9.71
C ASP A 140 3.49 -9.36 -10.54
N GLN A 141 3.26 -8.51 -11.55
CA GLN A 141 4.34 -7.86 -12.31
C GLN A 141 5.19 -6.93 -11.42
N PHE A 142 4.56 -6.23 -10.46
CA PHE A 142 5.30 -5.42 -9.50
C PHE A 142 6.15 -6.30 -8.59
N ILE A 143 5.61 -7.38 -8.04
CA ILE A 143 6.33 -8.35 -7.22
C ILE A 143 7.56 -8.88 -7.97
N ASP A 144 7.39 -9.25 -9.24
CA ASP A 144 8.48 -9.77 -10.06
C ASP A 144 9.60 -8.75 -10.31
N SER A 145 9.27 -7.47 -10.36
CA SER A 145 10.24 -6.40 -10.59
C SER A 145 10.90 -5.87 -9.31
N TYR A 146 10.28 -6.11 -8.14
CA TYR A 146 10.66 -5.49 -6.88
C TYR A 146 11.35 -6.47 -5.93
N PHE A 147 10.88 -7.71 -5.84
CA PHE A 147 11.41 -8.71 -4.91
C PHE A 147 12.43 -9.64 -5.59
N ASP A 148 13.46 -9.99 -4.84
CA ASP A 148 14.34 -11.10 -5.17
C ASP A 148 13.64 -12.47 -4.92
N GLU A 149 14.30 -13.56 -5.22
CA GLU A 149 13.75 -14.91 -5.05
C GLU A 149 13.44 -15.25 -3.58
N HIS A 150 14.19 -14.68 -2.62
CA HIS A 150 13.93 -14.87 -1.20
C HIS A 150 12.63 -14.15 -0.78
N GLY A 151 12.47 -12.90 -1.18
CA GLY A 151 11.26 -12.11 -0.91
C GLY A 151 10.00 -12.72 -1.53
N LYS A 152 10.09 -13.23 -2.77
CA LYS A 152 8.99 -13.94 -3.43
C LYS A 152 8.58 -15.21 -2.69
N LYS A 153 9.55 -16.00 -2.19
CA LYS A 153 9.26 -17.16 -1.34
C LYS A 153 8.60 -16.76 -0.02
N HIS A 154 9.00 -15.64 0.55
CA HIS A 154 8.41 -15.14 1.79
C HIS A 154 6.94 -14.73 1.58
N ILE A 155 6.62 -14.01 0.50
CA ILE A 155 5.23 -13.67 0.13
C ILE A 155 4.37 -14.93 0.04
N LYS A 156 4.87 -15.99 -0.65
CA LYS A 156 4.13 -17.26 -0.78
C LYS A 156 3.87 -17.96 0.56
N LYS A 157 4.75 -17.80 1.55
CA LYS A 157 4.55 -18.38 2.89
C LYS A 157 3.49 -17.65 3.72
N ILE A 158 3.32 -16.35 3.49
CA ILE A 158 2.31 -15.54 4.18
C ILE A 158 0.92 -15.77 3.57
N ASP A 159 0.84 -16.11 2.29
CA ASP A 159 -0.40 -16.32 1.52
C ASP A 159 -1.09 -17.68 1.85
N HIS A 160 -0.49 -18.50 2.71
CA HIS A 160 -1.00 -19.79 3.26
C HIS A 160 -1.40 -19.67 4.72
#